data_11e887fa093c4ad4ac2391f483ebfcd4
#
_entry.id   11e887fa093c4ad4ac2391f483ebfcd4
#
_cell.length_a   1.000
_cell.length_b   1.000
_cell.length_c   1.000
_cell.angle_alpha   90.00
_cell.angle_beta   90.00
_cell.angle_gamma   90.00
#
_symmetry.space_group_name_H-M   'P 1'
#
loop_
_entity.id
_entity.type
_entity.pdbx_description
1 polymer ?
#
loop_
_entity_poly.entity_id
_entity_poly.type
_entity_poly.pdbx_seq_one_letter_code
_entity_poly.pdbx_strand_id
1 'polypeptide(L)'
;MFEKQLLDIKENNNTRAALVDIKTGLKEDGAVKAFKENPLYDIMVFRALLGNEDAKVRKNTALIMGMINEPSCADDLMKAYMNEDKLFVKSSYLTALKKYDCSKYKDELINRRDELENGCFDDADMKHISAELKELYSIFPHSGLIKHKFHNPAQPVEVIFTTGRDTVEALMGAVGEFKDALAVKQIFCGVSFKTKEIRAVSSIRIYREMLFPVNGLAPSAKSEIASDIMSGNLIHLLDEMHDDADRAFRFRVTSKNDTADIASRIQAASGGRLINSPSDYEIEIKLIASKSGGYGIMLKLHTWSDRRFAYRREYVAASMKPVNAAMMIYLVRDYLKEGAQILDPFCGVGTVLIERNKAVRASHMYGIDTFGEAVAKARVNTAAAGVNVNYINRNFFDFRHEYKFDEIITEMPDDTGVYDAFLDKCAELLNEDGLIIMLSKEKNLIKKQLRLSDKFSLLREFSFNSKENLNIYIIKG
;
A
#
# COMPACT_ATOMS: atom_id res chain seq x y z
N MET A 1 16.07 35.17 7.62
CA MET A 1 16.20 33.70 7.41
C MET A 1 17.05 33.48 6.14
N PHE A 2 17.98 32.52 6.12
CA PHE A 2 18.90 32.18 5.01
C PHE A 2 20.00 33.16 4.63
N GLU A 3 20.20 34.25 5.34
CA GLU A 3 21.19 35.28 4.98
C GLU A 3 22.62 34.71 4.96
N LYS A 4 23.01 33.98 6.01
CA LYS A 4 24.31 33.33 6.11
C LYS A 4 24.55 32.37 4.96
N GLN A 5 23.59 31.49 4.66
CA GLN A 5 23.68 30.48 3.61
C GLN A 5 23.80 31.12 2.20
N LEU A 6 23.07 32.21 1.97
CA LEU A 6 23.17 32.94 0.70
C LEU A 6 24.53 33.66 0.53
N LEU A 7 25.12 34.18 1.62
CA LEU A 7 26.48 34.67 1.61
C LEU A 7 27.50 33.56 1.34
N ASP A 8 27.41 32.46 2.07
CA ASP A 8 28.31 31.32 1.87
C ASP A 8 28.30 30.83 0.42
N ILE A 9 27.15 30.82 -0.24
CA ILE A 9 27.02 30.46 -1.66
C ILE A 9 27.69 31.49 -2.56
N LYS A 10 27.45 32.79 -2.33
CA LYS A 10 28.04 33.87 -3.14
C LYS A 10 29.57 33.93 -3.03
N GLU A 11 30.10 33.61 -1.88
CA GLU A 11 31.53 33.59 -1.58
C GLU A 11 32.19 32.22 -1.95
N ASN A 12 31.41 31.30 -2.47
CA ASN A 12 31.82 29.91 -2.75
C ASN A 12 32.42 29.19 -1.53
N ASN A 13 31.89 29.53 -0.34
CA ASN A 13 32.31 28.97 0.94
C ASN A 13 31.27 27.95 1.42
N ASN A 14 31.65 26.69 1.60
CA ASN A 14 30.77 25.60 2.04
C ASN A 14 29.42 25.50 1.27
N THR A 15 29.42 25.83 -0.03
CA THR A 15 28.22 25.89 -0.89
C THR A 15 27.32 24.68 -0.74
N ARG A 16 27.90 23.45 -0.64
CA ARG A 16 27.12 22.22 -0.48
C ARG A 16 26.34 22.18 0.83
N ALA A 17 26.95 22.57 1.96
CA ALA A 17 26.27 22.60 3.26
C ALA A 17 25.17 23.67 3.28
N ALA A 18 25.46 24.87 2.77
CA ALA A 18 24.50 25.96 2.66
C ALA A 18 23.25 25.57 1.84
N LEU A 19 23.43 24.84 0.72
CA LEU A 19 22.29 24.34 -0.08
C LEU A 19 21.47 23.28 0.66
N VAL A 20 22.08 22.43 1.47
CA VAL A 20 21.35 21.46 2.30
C VAL A 20 20.50 22.17 3.34
N ASP A 21 21.03 23.19 4.00
CA ASP A 21 20.33 23.99 4.99
C ASP A 21 19.15 24.76 4.36
N ILE A 22 19.39 25.43 3.22
CA ILE A 22 18.33 26.12 2.47
C ILE A 22 17.22 25.14 2.09
N LYS A 23 17.56 24.02 1.49
CA LYS A 23 16.58 23.00 1.08
C LYS A 23 15.74 22.51 2.27
N THR A 24 16.34 22.39 3.45
CA THR A 24 15.64 21.94 4.66
C THR A 24 14.72 23.02 5.17
N GLY A 25 15.21 24.27 5.27
CA GLY A 25 14.42 25.39 5.74
C GLY A 25 13.27 25.79 4.81
N LEU A 26 13.40 25.59 3.50
CA LEU A 26 12.34 25.88 2.52
C LEU A 26 11.09 24.98 2.66
N LYS A 27 11.13 23.94 3.49
CA LYS A 27 9.98 23.10 3.78
C LYS A 27 9.03 23.69 4.82
N GLU A 28 9.45 24.71 5.54
CA GLU A 28 8.63 25.39 6.53
C GLU A 28 7.59 26.31 5.85
N ASP A 29 6.43 26.45 6.47
CA ASP A 29 5.35 27.26 5.93
C ASP A 29 5.79 28.73 5.79
N GLY A 30 5.57 29.31 4.61
CA GLY A 30 5.95 30.69 4.29
C GLY A 30 7.43 30.90 3.98
N ALA A 31 8.31 29.92 4.18
CA ALA A 31 9.76 30.08 4.00
C ALA A 31 10.16 30.40 2.56
N VAL A 32 9.47 29.87 1.56
CA VAL A 32 9.74 30.15 0.13
C VAL A 32 9.52 31.63 -0.17
N LYS A 33 8.48 32.24 0.38
CA LYS A 33 8.22 33.68 0.21
C LYS A 33 9.32 34.53 0.86
N ALA A 34 9.64 34.22 2.11
CA ALA A 34 10.70 34.90 2.85
C ALA A 34 12.08 34.75 2.19
N PHE A 35 12.33 33.62 1.56
CA PHE A 35 13.56 33.36 0.79
C PHE A 35 13.65 34.26 -0.44
N LYS A 36 12.58 34.36 -1.23
CA LYS A 36 12.52 35.22 -2.42
C LYS A 36 12.61 36.72 -2.09
N GLU A 37 12.08 37.14 -0.96
CA GLU A 37 12.11 38.51 -0.46
C GLU A 37 13.46 38.91 0.17
N ASN A 38 14.40 37.95 0.36
CA ASN A 38 15.70 38.22 0.91
C ASN A 38 16.55 39.05 -0.07
N PRO A 39 17.17 40.19 0.35
CA PRO A 39 17.97 41.03 -0.55
C PRO A 39 19.20 40.34 -1.16
N LEU A 40 19.65 39.25 -0.55
CA LEU A 40 20.76 38.43 -1.08
C LEU A 40 20.32 37.37 -2.05
N TYR A 41 19.02 37.15 -2.21
CA TYR A 41 18.50 36.17 -3.19
C TYR A 41 18.78 36.65 -4.61
N ASP A 42 19.38 35.76 -5.39
CA ASP A 42 19.62 35.98 -6.82
C ASP A 42 19.48 34.65 -7.55
N ILE A 43 18.46 34.51 -8.37
CA ILE A 43 18.18 33.30 -9.14
C ILE A 43 19.31 32.94 -10.12
N MET A 44 20.07 33.94 -10.59
CA MET A 44 21.19 33.70 -11.50
C MET A 44 22.31 32.91 -10.85
N VAL A 45 22.50 33.06 -9.54
CA VAL A 45 23.46 32.24 -8.76
C VAL A 45 23.04 30.76 -8.79
N PHE A 46 21.76 30.45 -8.60
CA PHE A 46 21.27 29.08 -8.65
C PHE A 46 21.33 28.48 -10.07
N ARG A 47 21.06 29.29 -11.09
CA ARG A 47 21.26 28.86 -12.50
C ARG A 47 22.72 28.48 -12.77
N ALA A 48 23.67 29.28 -12.32
CA ALA A 48 25.10 28.98 -12.46
C ALA A 48 25.50 27.68 -11.72
N LEU A 49 24.92 27.44 -10.54
CA LEU A 49 25.21 26.24 -9.74
C LEU A 49 24.70 24.93 -10.36
N LEU A 50 23.79 24.97 -11.33
CA LEU A 50 23.41 23.78 -12.11
C LEU A 50 24.56 23.22 -12.96
N GLY A 51 25.58 24.04 -13.26
CA GLY A 51 26.81 23.64 -13.94
C GLY A 51 28.01 23.37 -12.99
N ASN A 52 27.79 23.32 -11.67
CA ASN A 52 28.87 23.08 -10.71
C ASN A 52 29.51 21.70 -10.86
N GLU A 53 30.83 21.59 -10.62
CA GLU A 53 31.56 20.33 -10.71
C GLU A 53 31.06 19.27 -9.71
N ASP A 54 30.69 19.67 -8.48
CA ASP A 54 30.12 18.76 -7.47
C ASP A 54 28.69 18.38 -7.82
N ALA A 55 28.48 17.12 -8.16
CA ALA A 55 27.19 16.53 -8.47
C ALA A 55 26.15 16.69 -7.33
N LYS A 56 26.59 16.78 -6.06
CA LYS A 56 25.68 17.00 -4.92
C LYS A 56 25.24 18.46 -4.80
N VAL A 57 26.08 19.41 -5.26
CA VAL A 57 25.70 20.82 -5.42
C VAL A 57 24.61 20.90 -6.50
N ARG A 58 24.85 20.37 -7.69
CA ARG A 58 23.87 20.34 -8.79
C ARG A 58 22.53 19.75 -8.34
N LYS A 59 22.56 18.59 -7.66
CA LYS A 59 21.38 17.90 -7.12
C LYS A 59 20.56 18.79 -6.17
N ASN A 60 21.22 19.41 -5.16
CA ASN A 60 20.49 20.23 -4.19
C ASN A 60 19.98 21.53 -4.81
N THR A 61 20.74 22.12 -5.74
CA THR A 61 20.33 23.30 -6.51
C THR A 61 19.04 23.02 -7.30
N ALA A 62 18.99 21.93 -8.05
CA ALA A 62 17.79 21.53 -8.80
C ALA A 62 16.56 21.41 -7.89
N LEU A 63 16.69 20.73 -6.74
CA LEU A 63 15.61 20.57 -5.79
C LEU A 63 15.13 21.92 -5.20
N ILE A 64 16.05 22.82 -4.87
CA ILE A 64 15.74 24.17 -4.37
C ILE A 64 14.99 24.94 -5.46
N MET A 65 15.46 24.94 -6.71
CA MET A 65 14.78 25.61 -7.82
C MET A 65 13.35 25.09 -8.04
N GLY A 66 13.13 23.78 -7.87
CA GLY A 66 11.79 23.19 -7.88
C GLY A 66 10.89 23.67 -6.73
N MET A 67 11.45 23.94 -5.53
CA MET A 67 10.71 24.48 -4.40
C MET A 67 10.40 25.97 -4.58
N ILE A 68 11.33 26.72 -5.15
CA ILE A 68 11.16 28.15 -5.48
C ILE A 68 10.09 28.31 -6.57
N ASN A 69 10.03 27.39 -7.52
CA ASN A 69 9.04 27.34 -8.60
C ASN A 69 8.95 28.66 -9.39
N GLU A 70 10.08 29.13 -9.89
CA GLU A 70 10.14 30.34 -10.72
C GLU A 70 10.02 29.95 -12.20
N PRO A 71 8.95 30.38 -12.92
CA PRO A 71 8.63 29.87 -14.27
C PRO A 71 9.81 29.95 -15.26
N SER A 72 10.66 30.96 -15.14
CA SER A 72 11.82 31.16 -16.01
C SER A 72 12.94 30.11 -15.83
N CYS A 73 12.86 29.23 -14.82
CA CYS A 73 13.89 28.24 -14.53
C CYS A 73 13.66 26.89 -15.23
N ALA A 74 12.51 26.65 -15.84
CA ALA A 74 12.18 25.37 -16.45
C ALA A 74 13.17 24.96 -17.56
N ASP A 75 13.56 25.91 -18.42
CA ASP A 75 14.52 25.67 -19.52
C ASP A 75 15.92 25.32 -18.97
N ASP A 76 16.38 26.02 -17.92
CA ASP A 76 17.68 25.76 -17.31
C ASP A 76 17.72 24.39 -16.65
N LEU A 77 16.67 24.00 -15.94
CA LEU A 77 16.53 22.67 -15.33
C LEU A 77 16.48 21.57 -16.40
N MET A 78 15.72 21.78 -17.49
CA MET A 78 15.66 20.80 -18.58
C MET A 78 17.01 20.64 -19.28
N LYS A 79 17.67 21.75 -19.60
CA LYS A 79 19.02 21.73 -20.20
C LYS A 79 20.03 21.02 -19.28
N ALA A 80 19.99 21.29 -17.98
CA ALA A 80 20.88 20.63 -17.02
C ALA A 80 20.55 19.13 -16.90
N TYR A 81 19.28 18.73 -16.91
CA TYR A 81 18.88 17.33 -16.93
C TYR A 81 19.41 16.56 -18.13
N MET A 82 19.28 17.12 -19.32
CA MET A 82 19.77 16.46 -20.55
C MET A 82 21.29 16.31 -20.57
N ASN A 83 22.02 17.26 -20.01
CA ASN A 83 23.50 17.26 -19.97
C ASN A 83 24.08 16.58 -18.72
N GLU A 84 23.26 16.04 -17.80
CA GLU A 84 23.76 15.41 -16.58
C GLU A 84 24.26 13.97 -16.85
N ASP A 85 25.51 13.70 -16.47
CA ASP A 85 26.15 12.39 -16.64
C ASP A 85 25.95 11.47 -15.42
N LYS A 86 25.65 12.04 -14.24
CA LYS A 86 25.52 11.27 -13.00
C LYS A 86 24.06 10.84 -12.80
N LEU A 87 23.78 9.55 -13.02
CA LEU A 87 22.45 8.96 -12.92
C LEU A 87 21.74 9.29 -11.61
N PHE A 88 22.45 9.30 -10.47
CA PHE A 88 21.85 9.60 -9.16
C PHE A 88 21.34 11.05 -9.00
N VAL A 89 21.70 11.95 -9.93
CA VAL A 89 21.26 13.36 -9.94
C VAL A 89 20.04 13.55 -10.83
N LYS A 90 19.93 12.79 -11.93
CA LYS A 90 18.87 12.96 -12.94
C LYS A 90 17.45 12.98 -12.37
N SER A 91 17.12 12.05 -11.47
CA SER A 91 15.80 12.03 -10.82
C SER A 91 15.48 13.32 -10.03
N SER A 92 16.49 14.03 -9.55
CA SER A 92 16.29 15.29 -8.80
C SER A 92 15.92 16.47 -9.70
N TYR A 93 16.46 16.52 -10.93
CA TYR A 93 16.00 17.49 -11.93
C TYR A 93 14.54 17.25 -12.30
N LEU A 94 14.16 16.00 -12.52
CA LEU A 94 12.78 15.64 -12.83
C LEU A 94 11.83 15.94 -11.68
N THR A 95 12.26 15.70 -10.43
CA THR A 95 11.51 16.09 -9.23
C THR A 95 11.24 17.60 -9.19
N ALA A 96 12.22 18.41 -9.62
CA ALA A 96 12.06 19.86 -9.75
C ALA A 96 11.14 20.22 -10.92
N LEU A 97 11.36 19.64 -12.09
CA LEU A 97 10.59 19.89 -13.32
C LEU A 97 9.10 19.60 -13.16
N LYS A 98 8.70 18.65 -12.32
CA LYS A 98 7.30 18.38 -11.99
C LYS A 98 6.52 19.57 -11.45
N LYS A 99 7.19 20.60 -10.98
CA LYS A 99 6.57 21.84 -10.48
C LYS A 99 6.28 22.86 -11.61
N TYR A 100 6.72 22.56 -12.81
CA TYR A 100 6.59 23.42 -13.99
C TYR A 100 5.71 22.79 -15.06
N ASP A 101 5.23 23.60 -16.01
CA ASP A 101 4.62 23.08 -17.22
C ASP A 101 5.70 22.48 -18.13
N CYS A 102 5.72 21.16 -18.21
CA CYS A 102 6.65 20.40 -19.03
C CYS A 102 6.12 20.06 -20.43
N SER A 103 4.97 20.62 -20.84
CA SER A 103 4.31 20.27 -22.12
C SER A 103 5.22 20.47 -23.32
N LYS A 104 6.07 21.51 -23.31
CA LYS A 104 7.01 21.79 -24.39
C LYS A 104 8.21 20.83 -24.49
N TYR A 105 8.49 20.05 -23.43
CA TYR A 105 9.58 19.05 -23.39
C TYR A 105 9.05 17.62 -23.50
N LYS A 106 7.80 17.47 -23.92
CA LYS A 106 7.11 16.17 -23.91
C LYS A 106 7.86 15.12 -24.71
N ASP A 107 8.28 15.47 -25.91
CA ASP A 107 8.90 14.51 -26.84
C ASP A 107 10.28 14.07 -26.33
N GLU A 108 11.09 14.99 -25.81
CA GLU A 108 12.41 14.67 -25.26
C GLU A 108 12.31 13.79 -24.00
N LEU A 109 11.36 14.09 -23.10
CA LEU A 109 11.18 13.31 -21.88
C LEU A 109 10.58 11.93 -22.16
N ILE A 110 9.70 11.81 -23.15
CA ILE A 110 9.16 10.52 -23.62
C ILE A 110 10.26 9.69 -24.27
N ASN A 111 11.05 10.27 -25.18
CA ASN A 111 12.16 9.58 -25.82
C ASN A 111 13.16 9.07 -24.77
N ARG A 112 13.51 9.90 -23.80
CA ARG A 112 14.41 9.50 -22.71
C ARG A 112 13.81 8.34 -21.87
N ARG A 113 12.53 8.38 -21.59
CA ARG A 113 11.84 7.28 -20.92
C ARG A 113 11.94 5.97 -21.71
N ASP A 114 11.66 6.05 -23.02
CA ASP A 114 11.67 4.88 -23.91
C ASP A 114 13.11 4.31 -24.05
N GLU A 115 14.13 5.16 -24.05
CA GLU A 115 15.54 4.75 -23.98
C GLU A 115 15.84 3.98 -22.69
N LEU A 116 15.36 4.46 -21.54
CA LEU A 116 15.58 3.82 -20.24
C LEU A 116 14.82 2.50 -20.10
N GLU A 117 13.63 2.38 -20.71
CA GLU A 117 12.85 1.16 -20.70
C GLU A 117 13.45 0.05 -21.56
N ASN A 118 14.00 0.41 -22.72
CA ASN A 118 14.50 -0.54 -23.69
C ASN A 118 16.04 -0.74 -23.61
N GLY A 119 16.73 0.05 -22.78
CA GLY A 119 18.18 -0.04 -22.60
C GLY A 119 18.63 -1.22 -21.74
N CYS A 120 19.85 -1.71 -22.00
CA CYS A 120 20.51 -2.66 -21.12
C CYS A 120 21.45 -1.88 -20.20
N PHE A 121 21.32 -2.03 -18.89
CA PHE A 121 22.08 -1.30 -17.89
C PHE A 121 22.69 -2.26 -16.86
N ASP A 122 23.76 -1.84 -16.21
CA ASP A 122 24.38 -2.61 -15.13
C ASP A 122 23.52 -2.59 -13.87
N ASP A 123 23.57 -3.67 -13.07
CA ASP A 123 22.79 -3.81 -11.83
C ASP A 123 23.04 -2.65 -10.85
N ALA A 124 24.25 -2.10 -10.80
CA ALA A 124 24.61 -0.96 -9.97
C ALA A 124 23.81 0.32 -10.32
N ASP A 125 23.45 0.49 -11.58
CA ASP A 125 22.73 1.65 -12.10
C ASP A 125 21.23 1.52 -12.03
N MET A 126 20.68 0.29 -11.94
CA MET A 126 19.25 0.01 -11.95
C MET A 126 18.46 0.79 -10.90
N LYS A 127 19.03 1.03 -9.72
CA LYS A 127 18.41 1.84 -8.67
C LYS A 127 18.18 3.28 -9.13
N HIS A 128 19.13 3.86 -9.83
CA HIS A 128 19.07 5.25 -10.29
C HIS A 128 18.16 5.39 -11.52
N ILE A 129 18.22 4.42 -12.42
CA ILE A 129 17.33 4.33 -13.58
C ILE A 129 15.87 4.17 -13.15
N SER A 130 15.59 3.29 -12.19
CA SER A 130 14.25 3.14 -11.63
C SER A 130 13.73 4.43 -10.98
N ALA A 131 14.61 5.19 -10.32
CA ALA A 131 14.24 6.49 -9.76
C ALA A 131 13.97 7.54 -10.84
N GLU A 132 14.76 7.58 -11.92
CA GLU A 132 14.56 8.46 -13.07
C GLU A 132 13.25 8.13 -13.80
N LEU A 133 13.00 6.86 -14.11
CA LEU A 133 11.75 6.39 -14.73
C LEU A 133 10.53 6.75 -13.91
N LYS A 134 10.59 6.56 -12.58
CA LYS A 134 9.49 6.94 -11.69
C LYS A 134 9.11 8.41 -11.81
N GLU A 135 10.09 9.30 -11.92
CA GLU A 135 9.83 10.74 -12.06
C GLU A 135 9.31 11.08 -13.47
N LEU A 136 9.86 10.46 -14.53
CA LEU A 136 9.37 10.62 -15.91
C LEU A 136 7.89 10.24 -16.04
N TYR A 137 7.49 9.10 -15.47
CA TYR A 137 6.08 8.68 -15.40
C TYR A 137 5.20 9.63 -14.60
N SER A 138 5.76 10.30 -13.62
CA SER A 138 5.02 11.27 -12.81
C SER A 138 4.79 12.58 -13.56
N ILE A 139 5.70 12.98 -14.49
CA ILE A 139 5.55 14.18 -15.32
C ILE A 139 4.59 13.88 -16.49
N PHE A 140 4.86 12.82 -17.21
CA PHE A 140 4.00 12.33 -18.28
C PHE A 140 3.57 10.90 -17.98
N PRO A 141 2.50 10.72 -17.20
CA PRO A 141 1.86 9.42 -17.12
C PRO A 141 1.63 8.93 -18.54
N HIS A 142 1.73 7.64 -18.77
CA HIS A 142 1.42 7.08 -20.08
C HIS A 142 0.03 7.55 -20.53
N SER A 143 -0.05 8.78 -21.05
CA SER A 143 -1.24 9.34 -21.64
C SER A 143 -1.36 8.75 -23.03
N GLY A 144 -1.99 7.60 -23.15
CA GLY A 144 -2.25 6.97 -24.42
C GLY A 144 -2.03 5.47 -24.49
N LEU A 145 -1.33 4.84 -23.55
CA LEU A 145 -1.35 3.39 -23.47
C LEU A 145 -2.67 2.98 -22.82
N ILE A 146 -3.63 2.67 -23.66
CA ILE A 146 -4.90 2.07 -23.25
C ILE A 146 -4.53 0.78 -22.52
N LYS A 147 -4.75 0.74 -21.22
CA LYS A 147 -4.60 -0.51 -20.45
C LYS A 147 -5.55 -1.55 -21.04
N HIS A 148 -5.12 -2.81 -21.06
CA HIS A 148 -6.01 -3.90 -21.41
C HIS A 148 -7.21 -3.88 -20.49
N LYS A 149 -8.38 -4.11 -21.08
CA LYS A 149 -9.64 -4.09 -20.34
C LYS A 149 -9.97 -5.49 -19.87
N PHE A 150 -9.99 -5.67 -18.55
CA PHE A 150 -10.33 -6.94 -17.93
C PHE A 150 -11.80 -7.31 -18.14
N HIS A 151 -12.07 -8.57 -18.44
CA HIS A 151 -13.39 -9.22 -18.37
C HIS A 151 -13.30 -10.59 -17.70
N ASN A 152 -14.45 -11.17 -17.31
CA ASN A 152 -14.46 -12.53 -16.79
C ASN A 152 -14.11 -13.52 -17.89
N PRO A 153 -13.34 -14.59 -17.60
CA PRO A 153 -13.03 -15.65 -18.58
C PRO A 153 -14.29 -16.42 -18.96
N ALA A 154 -14.30 -16.98 -20.17
CA ALA A 154 -15.40 -17.81 -20.66
C ALA A 154 -15.46 -19.16 -19.94
N GLN A 155 -14.30 -19.73 -19.60
CA GLN A 155 -14.14 -20.99 -18.88
C GLN A 155 -13.57 -20.79 -17.48
N PRO A 156 -13.86 -21.69 -16.51
CA PRO A 156 -13.30 -21.59 -15.18
C PRO A 156 -11.77 -21.68 -15.18
N VAL A 157 -11.11 -20.64 -14.66
CA VAL A 157 -9.65 -20.59 -14.46
C VAL A 157 -9.30 -20.87 -12.99
N GLU A 158 -8.10 -21.38 -12.75
CA GLU A 158 -7.61 -21.60 -11.40
C GLU A 158 -7.21 -20.25 -10.76
N VAL A 159 -7.71 -20.01 -9.56
CA VAL A 159 -7.48 -18.81 -8.76
C VAL A 159 -6.92 -19.21 -7.40
N ILE A 160 -5.98 -18.43 -6.90
CA ILE A 160 -5.45 -18.57 -5.55
C ILE A 160 -5.75 -17.31 -4.78
N PHE A 161 -6.46 -17.45 -3.67
CA PHE A 161 -6.54 -16.41 -2.66
C PHE A 161 -5.53 -16.67 -1.54
N THR A 162 -4.70 -15.67 -1.23
CA THR A 162 -3.70 -15.79 -0.16
C THR A 162 -4.23 -15.21 1.15
N THR A 163 -3.77 -15.77 2.28
CA THR A 163 -4.06 -15.26 3.64
C THR A 163 -2.95 -15.65 4.62
N GLY A 164 -3.13 -15.39 5.92
CA GLY A 164 -2.28 -15.90 6.98
C GLY A 164 -2.51 -17.41 7.19
N ARG A 165 -1.50 -18.11 7.74
CA ARG A 165 -1.62 -19.55 8.01
C ARG A 165 -2.80 -19.87 8.92
N ASP A 166 -2.95 -19.11 10.00
CA ASP A 166 -3.95 -19.34 11.03
C ASP A 166 -5.38 -19.00 10.59
N THR A 167 -5.53 -18.33 9.45
CA THR A 167 -6.82 -17.86 8.91
C THR A 167 -7.22 -18.53 7.59
N VAL A 168 -6.51 -19.61 7.20
CA VAL A 168 -6.80 -20.32 5.93
C VAL A 168 -8.15 -21.01 5.97
N GLU A 169 -8.54 -21.62 7.09
CA GLU A 169 -9.84 -22.27 7.25
C GLU A 169 -11.00 -21.28 7.08
N ALA A 170 -10.88 -20.10 7.66
CA ALA A 170 -11.86 -19.02 7.50
C ALA A 170 -12.01 -18.60 6.03
N LEU A 171 -10.86 -18.43 5.33
CA LEU A 171 -10.88 -18.12 3.90
C LEU A 171 -11.47 -19.26 3.08
N MET A 172 -11.17 -20.50 3.41
CA MET A 172 -11.74 -21.69 2.73
C MET A 172 -13.27 -21.74 2.92
N GLY A 173 -13.77 -21.45 4.13
CA GLY A 173 -15.20 -21.33 4.39
C GLY A 173 -15.84 -20.24 3.51
N ALA A 174 -15.27 -19.04 3.48
CA ALA A 174 -15.81 -17.95 2.68
C ALA A 174 -15.80 -18.22 1.17
N VAL A 175 -14.78 -18.90 0.65
CA VAL A 175 -14.72 -19.32 -0.76
C VAL A 175 -15.73 -20.44 -1.02
N GLY A 176 -15.90 -21.39 -0.07
CA GLY A 176 -16.85 -22.48 -0.18
C GLY A 176 -18.33 -22.05 -0.18
N GLU A 177 -18.64 -20.91 0.44
CA GLU A 177 -19.97 -20.29 0.38
C GLU A 177 -20.28 -19.69 -1.01
N PHE A 178 -19.28 -19.50 -1.86
CA PHE A 178 -19.46 -18.94 -3.20
C PHE A 178 -19.82 -20.05 -4.19
N LYS A 179 -21.03 -20.03 -4.72
CA LYS A 179 -21.62 -21.11 -5.53
C LYS A 179 -20.83 -21.48 -6.77
N ASP A 180 -20.13 -20.52 -7.37
CA ASP A 180 -19.36 -20.70 -8.60
C ASP A 180 -17.88 -21.05 -8.34
N ALA A 181 -17.49 -21.29 -7.08
CA ALA A 181 -16.17 -21.78 -6.72
C ALA A 181 -16.13 -23.31 -6.80
N LEU A 182 -15.37 -23.84 -7.76
CA LEU A 182 -15.23 -25.27 -8.02
C LEU A 182 -13.88 -25.78 -7.50
N ALA A 183 -13.82 -27.05 -7.10
CA ALA A 183 -12.59 -27.72 -6.69
C ALA A 183 -11.80 -26.95 -5.61
N VAL A 184 -12.51 -26.43 -4.62
CA VAL A 184 -11.93 -25.64 -3.51
C VAL A 184 -10.98 -26.52 -2.70
N LYS A 185 -9.72 -26.11 -2.57
CA LYS A 185 -8.71 -26.82 -1.80
C LYS A 185 -7.81 -25.87 -1.01
N GLN A 186 -7.43 -26.30 0.18
CA GLN A 186 -6.45 -25.60 0.97
C GLN A 186 -5.04 -25.78 0.39
N ILE A 187 -4.28 -24.71 0.36
CA ILE A 187 -2.85 -24.71 0.07
C ILE A 187 -2.09 -24.04 1.23
N PHE A 188 -0.75 -24.10 1.22
CA PHE A 188 0.08 -23.70 2.37
C PHE A 188 -0.24 -22.32 2.99
N CYS A 189 -0.53 -21.29 2.17
CA CYS A 189 -0.85 -19.92 2.64
C CYS A 189 -2.08 -19.36 1.93
N GLY A 190 -3.10 -20.19 1.69
CA GLY A 190 -4.29 -19.73 1.02
C GLY A 190 -5.21 -20.85 0.55
N VAL A 191 -6.07 -20.51 -0.39
CA VAL A 191 -7.09 -21.39 -0.96
C VAL A 191 -6.99 -21.32 -2.47
N SER A 192 -6.87 -22.48 -3.14
CA SER A 192 -6.98 -22.60 -4.59
C SER A 192 -8.37 -23.12 -4.94
N PHE A 193 -8.95 -22.57 -5.99
CA PHE A 193 -10.25 -22.96 -6.54
C PHE A 193 -10.34 -22.57 -8.02
N LYS A 194 -11.36 -23.09 -8.72
CA LYS A 194 -11.64 -22.71 -10.11
C LYS A 194 -12.93 -21.91 -10.19
N THR A 195 -12.95 -20.84 -10.96
CA THR A 195 -14.15 -20.05 -11.24
C THR A 195 -14.02 -19.28 -12.56
N LYS A 196 -15.13 -18.97 -13.20
CA LYS A 196 -15.21 -17.98 -14.25
C LYS A 196 -15.70 -16.60 -13.74
N GLU A 197 -16.26 -16.56 -12.55
CA GLU A 197 -16.87 -15.35 -11.95
C GLU A 197 -15.87 -14.55 -11.11
N ILE A 198 -14.73 -14.15 -11.73
CA ILE A 198 -13.63 -13.46 -11.06
C ILE A 198 -14.11 -12.15 -10.38
N ARG A 199 -14.95 -11.38 -11.08
CA ARG A 199 -15.49 -10.12 -10.51
C ARG A 199 -16.31 -10.36 -9.26
N ALA A 200 -17.16 -11.37 -9.26
CA ALA A 200 -18.03 -11.69 -8.13
C ALA A 200 -17.23 -12.25 -6.95
N VAL A 201 -16.34 -13.24 -7.18
CA VAL A 201 -15.54 -13.85 -6.12
C VAL A 201 -14.54 -12.85 -5.50
N SER A 202 -14.09 -11.86 -6.26
CA SER A 202 -13.21 -10.81 -5.76
C SER A 202 -13.86 -9.91 -4.71
N SER A 203 -15.17 -10.00 -4.49
CA SER A 203 -15.89 -9.30 -3.43
C SER A 203 -15.65 -9.88 -2.03
N ILE A 204 -15.15 -11.12 -1.93
CA ILE A 204 -14.71 -11.73 -0.67
C ILE A 204 -13.64 -10.84 -0.04
N ARG A 205 -13.89 -10.36 1.20
CA ARG A 205 -13.07 -9.30 1.80
C ARG A 205 -11.82 -9.79 2.52
N ILE A 206 -11.72 -11.09 2.83
CA ILE A 206 -10.75 -11.65 3.77
C ILE A 206 -9.49 -12.27 3.14
N TYR A 207 -9.30 -12.17 1.82
CA TYR A 207 -8.04 -12.55 1.17
C TYR A 207 -7.09 -11.35 1.02
N ARG A 208 -5.79 -11.64 1.03
CA ARG A 208 -4.74 -10.62 0.85
C ARG A 208 -4.45 -10.31 -0.60
N GLU A 209 -4.24 -11.35 -1.41
CA GLU A 209 -3.97 -11.23 -2.84
C GLU A 209 -4.75 -12.29 -3.61
N MET A 210 -5.16 -11.93 -4.82
CA MET A 210 -5.70 -12.82 -5.84
C MET A 210 -4.62 -13.09 -6.88
N LEU A 211 -4.26 -14.34 -7.06
CA LEU A 211 -3.20 -14.80 -7.94
C LEU A 211 -3.72 -15.89 -8.87
N PHE A 212 -3.10 -16.01 -10.05
CA PHE A 212 -3.39 -17.05 -11.02
C PHE A 212 -2.11 -17.88 -11.23
N PRO A 213 -2.12 -19.21 -10.99
CA PRO A 213 -0.95 -20.03 -11.21
C PRO A 213 -0.68 -20.19 -12.71
N VAL A 214 0.58 -19.97 -13.12
CA VAL A 214 1.00 -20.00 -14.54
C VAL A 214 1.38 -21.40 -14.99
N ASN A 215 2.05 -22.17 -14.14
CA ASN A 215 2.49 -23.55 -14.41
C ASN A 215 1.96 -24.50 -13.33
N GLY A 216 0.67 -24.36 -12.98
CA GLY A 216 0.10 -25.02 -11.81
C GLY A 216 0.85 -24.60 -10.53
N LEU A 217 1.00 -25.55 -9.58
CA LEU A 217 1.71 -25.32 -8.32
C LEU A 217 3.12 -25.93 -8.30
N ALA A 218 3.56 -26.54 -9.41
CA ALA A 218 4.90 -27.12 -9.52
C ALA A 218 5.97 -26.02 -9.53
N PRO A 219 7.07 -26.16 -8.77
CA PRO A 219 8.14 -25.16 -8.78
C PRO A 219 9.03 -25.33 -10.03
N SER A 220 9.36 -24.22 -10.67
CA SER A 220 10.29 -24.13 -11.81
C SER A 220 11.71 -23.81 -11.33
N ALA A 221 12.73 -24.38 -11.95
CA ALA A 221 14.11 -23.97 -11.74
C ALA A 221 14.35 -22.53 -12.27
N LYS A 222 15.27 -21.76 -11.65
CA LYS A 222 15.53 -20.37 -12.10
C LYS A 222 15.88 -20.27 -13.58
N SER A 223 16.59 -21.25 -14.13
CA SER A 223 16.98 -21.32 -15.56
C SER A 223 15.77 -21.56 -16.48
N GLU A 224 14.72 -22.19 -16.00
CA GLU A 224 13.56 -22.65 -16.78
C GLU A 224 12.36 -21.71 -16.70
N ILE A 225 12.38 -20.69 -15.81
CA ILE A 225 11.22 -19.82 -15.58
C ILE A 225 10.69 -19.22 -16.89
N ALA A 226 11.55 -18.71 -17.77
CA ALA A 226 11.09 -18.09 -19.02
C ALA A 226 10.43 -19.10 -19.97
N SER A 227 10.99 -20.30 -20.10
CA SER A 227 10.40 -21.37 -20.90
C SER A 227 9.09 -21.87 -20.31
N ASP A 228 9.02 -22.02 -18.99
CA ASP A 228 7.83 -22.48 -18.28
C ASP A 228 6.68 -21.47 -18.37
N ILE A 229 7.00 -20.16 -18.37
CA ILE A 229 5.99 -19.12 -18.61
C ILE A 229 5.44 -19.22 -20.03
N MET A 230 6.28 -19.46 -21.04
CA MET A 230 5.85 -19.53 -22.44
C MET A 230 5.14 -20.84 -22.79
N SER A 231 5.55 -21.95 -22.19
CA SER A 231 4.88 -23.26 -22.35
C SER A 231 3.67 -23.43 -21.42
N GLY A 232 3.57 -22.59 -20.35
CA GLY A 232 2.47 -22.58 -19.42
C GLY A 232 1.25 -21.84 -19.96
N ASN A 233 0.33 -21.54 -19.06
CA ASN A 233 -0.96 -20.93 -19.41
C ASN A 233 -0.99 -19.40 -19.30
N LEU A 234 0.16 -18.71 -19.13
CA LEU A 234 0.16 -17.25 -18.93
C LEU A 234 -0.53 -16.52 -20.06
N ILE A 235 -0.09 -16.78 -21.30
CA ILE A 235 -0.65 -16.10 -22.49
C ILE A 235 -2.13 -16.44 -22.63
N HIS A 236 -2.50 -17.71 -22.45
CA HIS A 236 -3.91 -18.12 -22.48
C HIS A 236 -4.75 -17.40 -21.41
N LEU A 237 -4.26 -17.25 -20.17
CA LEU A 237 -4.95 -16.49 -19.12
C LEU A 237 -5.13 -15.02 -19.49
N LEU A 238 -4.13 -14.42 -20.14
CA LEU A 238 -4.22 -13.02 -20.58
C LEU A 238 -5.23 -12.87 -21.71
N ASP A 239 -5.22 -13.76 -22.69
CA ASP A 239 -6.15 -13.76 -23.83
C ASP A 239 -7.60 -14.01 -23.38
N GLU A 240 -7.82 -14.92 -22.43
CA GLU A 240 -9.13 -15.25 -21.88
C GLU A 240 -9.75 -14.16 -21.01
N MET A 241 -8.95 -13.27 -20.45
CA MET A 241 -9.42 -12.29 -19.45
C MET A 241 -9.32 -10.84 -19.92
N HIS A 242 -8.89 -10.57 -21.17
CA HIS A 242 -8.73 -9.17 -21.62
C HIS A 242 -9.18 -8.97 -23.05
N ASP A 243 -9.79 -7.80 -23.29
CA ASP A 243 -9.99 -7.27 -24.64
C ASP A 243 -8.63 -6.82 -25.22
N ASP A 244 -8.46 -6.86 -26.55
CA ASP A 244 -7.23 -6.46 -27.27
C ASP A 244 -5.96 -7.20 -26.78
N ALA A 245 -6.09 -8.47 -26.41
CA ALA A 245 -5.01 -9.25 -25.83
C ALA A 245 -3.88 -9.58 -26.82
N ASP A 246 -4.07 -9.33 -28.12
CA ASP A 246 -3.05 -9.38 -29.18
C ASP A 246 -1.97 -8.29 -29.03
N ARG A 247 -2.28 -7.18 -28.35
CA ARG A 247 -1.29 -6.17 -27.96
C ARG A 247 -0.37 -6.70 -26.86
N ALA A 248 0.85 -6.17 -26.80
CA ALA A 248 1.82 -6.54 -25.78
C ALA A 248 1.36 -6.06 -24.38
N PHE A 249 1.42 -6.96 -23.40
CA PHE A 249 1.23 -6.61 -21.99
C PHE A 249 2.52 -6.11 -21.37
N ARG A 250 2.45 -5.03 -20.60
CA ARG A 250 3.56 -4.56 -19.80
C ARG A 250 3.58 -5.32 -18.48
N PHE A 251 4.74 -5.88 -18.15
CA PHE A 251 4.89 -6.68 -16.96
C PHE A 251 6.06 -6.24 -16.09
N ARG A 252 6.00 -6.61 -14.82
CA ARG A 252 7.17 -6.66 -13.94
C ARG A 252 7.31 -8.03 -13.32
N VAL A 253 8.54 -8.37 -12.92
CA VAL A 253 8.81 -9.55 -12.11
C VAL A 253 9.05 -9.14 -10.67
N THR A 254 8.48 -9.88 -9.72
CA THR A 254 8.74 -9.70 -8.29
C THR A 254 9.17 -11.01 -7.64
N SER A 255 10.23 -10.94 -6.84
CA SER A 255 10.76 -12.04 -6.03
C SER A 255 11.49 -11.48 -4.82
N LYS A 256 11.84 -12.34 -3.88
CA LYS A 256 12.76 -11.98 -2.79
C LYS A 256 14.23 -11.90 -3.24
N ASN A 257 14.53 -12.49 -4.38
CA ASN A 257 15.86 -12.53 -4.98
C ASN A 257 15.92 -11.61 -6.20
N ASP A 258 17.13 -11.39 -6.74
CA ASP A 258 17.35 -10.63 -7.96
C ASP A 258 16.60 -11.22 -9.16
N THR A 259 15.90 -10.35 -9.92
CA THR A 259 14.97 -10.70 -11.01
C THR A 259 15.26 -10.02 -12.33
N ALA A 260 16.27 -9.14 -12.42
CA ALA A 260 16.56 -8.37 -13.64
C ALA A 260 16.83 -9.29 -14.84
N ASP A 261 17.70 -10.28 -14.68
CA ASP A 261 17.99 -11.30 -15.70
C ASP A 261 16.75 -12.09 -16.13
N ILE A 262 15.88 -12.45 -15.17
CA ILE A 262 14.65 -13.19 -15.45
C ILE A 262 13.70 -12.38 -16.30
N ALA A 263 13.50 -11.11 -16.00
CA ALA A 263 12.59 -10.23 -16.73
C ALA A 263 13.04 -10.08 -18.20
N SER A 264 14.34 -9.87 -18.45
CA SER A 264 14.91 -9.79 -19.81
C SER A 264 14.69 -11.09 -20.60
N ARG A 265 14.87 -12.25 -19.98
CA ARG A 265 14.66 -13.55 -20.63
C ARG A 265 13.18 -13.80 -20.94
N ILE A 266 12.26 -13.43 -20.05
CA ILE A 266 10.82 -13.52 -20.29
C ILE A 266 10.44 -12.65 -21.49
N GLN A 267 10.90 -11.41 -21.54
CA GLN A 267 10.62 -10.50 -22.66
C GLN A 267 11.12 -11.10 -23.97
N ALA A 268 12.40 -11.53 -24.01
CA ALA A 268 12.98 -12.13 -25.22
C ALA A 268 12.22 -13.39 -25.69
N ALA A 269 11.80 -14.25 -24.76
CA ALA A 269 11.09 -15.48 -25.08
C ALA A 269 9.63 -15.25 -25.52
N SER A 270 9.05 -14.09 -25.20
CA SER A 270 7.61 -13.80 -25.41
C SER A 270 7.24 -13.48 -26.87
N GLY A 271 8.20 -13.36 -27.77
CA GLY A 271 7.91 -12.98 -29.18
C GLY A 271 7.19 -11.64 -29.29
N GLY A 272 7.45 -10.70 -28.38
CA GLY A 272 6.82 -9.36 -28.38
C GLY A 272 5.48 -9.27 -27.64
N ARG A 273 4.98 -10.37 -27.07
CA ARG A 273 3.73 -10.37 -26.28
C ARG A 273 3.87 -9.72 -24.89
N LEU A 274 5.08 -9.70 -24.34
CA LEU A 274 5.37 -9.14 -23.01
C LEU A 274 6.50 -8.13 -23.09
N ILE A 275 6.27 -6.94 -22.52
CA ILE A 275 7.26 -5.85 -22.42
C ILE A 275 7.59 -5.63 -20.95
N ASN A 276 8.87 -5.73 -20.58
CA ASN A 276 9.31 -5.45 -19.21
C ASN A 276 9.16 -3.97 -18.89
N SER A 277 8.33 -3.62 -17.94
CA SER A 277 8.06 -2.25 -17.49
C SER A 277 7.93 -2.22 -15.97
N PRO A 278 9.05 -2.06 -15.23
CA PRO A 278 9.06 -2.14 -13.77
C PRO A 278 8.19 -1.07 -13.08
N SER A 279 7.97 0.06 -13.72
CA SER A 279 7.27 1.22 -13.13
C SER A 279 5.83 1.36 -13.61
N ASP A 280 5.53 1.00 -14.87
CA ASP A 280 4.19 1.08 -15.46
C ASP A 280 3.79 -0.25 -16.08
N TYR A 281 3.29 -1.13 -15.26
CA TYR A 281 2.93 -2.51 -15.63
C TYR A 281 1.43 -2.75 -15.46
N GLU A 282 0.93 -3.67 -16.24
CA GLU A 282 -0.46 -4.15 -16.24
C GLU A 282 -0.58 -5.50 -15.53
N ILE A 283 0.52 -6.24 -15.51
CA ILE A 283 0.59 -7.54 -14.87
C ILE A 283 1.88 -7.67 -14.04
N GLU A 284 1.82 -8.47 -13.00
CA GLU A 284 2.97 -8.80 -12.16
C GLU A 284 3.18 -10.32 -12.17
N ILE A 285 4.35 -10.74 -12.58
CA ILE A 285 4.80 -12.13 -12.48
C ILE A 285 5.52 -12.30 -11.15
N LYS A 286 4.87 -12.97 -10.20
CA LYS A 286 5.41 -13.21 -8.86
C LYS A 286 6.09 -14.56 -8.80
N LEU A 287 7.36 -14.55 -8.41
CA LEU A 287 8.14 -15.75 -8.20
C LEU A 287 8.19 -16.07 -6.70
N ILE A 288 7.49 -17.10 -6.30
CA ILE A 288 7.38 -17.53 -4.90
C ILE A 288 8.34 -18.70 -4.67
N ALA A 289 9.39 -18.47 -3.89
CA ALA A 289 10.38 -19.50 -3.59
C ALA A 289 9.73 -20.73 -2.91
N SER A 290 9.98 -21.92 -3.44
CA SER A 290 9.54 -23.19 -2.86
C SER A 290 10.56 -23.69 -1.83
N LYS A 291 10.08 -24.41 -0.82
CA LYS A 291 10.95 -25.08 0.16
C LYS A 291 11.72 -26.27 -0.46
N SER A 292 11.18 -26.87 -1.51
CA SER A 292 11.83 -27.94 -2.26
C SER A 292 12.83 -27.47 -3.31
N GLY A 293 13.07 -26.14 -3.38
CA GLY A 293 13.85 -25.51 -4.43
C GLY A 293 12.99 -24.98 -5.58
N GLY A 294 13.53 -24.05 -6.38
CA GLY A 294 12.79 -23.42 -7.48
C GLY A 294 11.74 -22.41 -7.05
N TYR A 295 10.86 -22.04 -7.98
CA TYR A 295 9.87 -20.96 -7.81
C TYR A 295 8.50 -21.38 -8.34
N GLY A 296 7.46 -21.18 -7.56
CA GLY A 296 6.09 -21.14 -8.07
C GLY A 296 5.89 -19.83 -8.85
N ILE A 297 5.32 -19.92 -10.04
CA ILE A 297 5.10 -18.78 -10.94
C ILE A 297 3.62 -18.37 -10.86
N MET A 298 3.36 -17.15 -10.42
CA MET A 298 2.03 -16.61 -10.22
C MET A 298 1.84 -15.32 -11.01
N LEU A 299 0.71 -15.21 -11.69
CA LEU A 299 0.26 -13.97 -12.33
C LEU A 299 -0.62 -13.17 -11.35
N LYS A 300 -0.36 -11.88 -11.23
CA LYS A 300 -1.24 -10.91 -10.58
C LYS A 300 -1.64 -9.84 -11.58
N LEU A 301 -2.94 -9.58 -11.70
CA LEU A 301 -3.49 -8.60 -12.61
C LEU A 301 -3.54 -7.22 -11.95
N HIS A 302 -3.05 -6.19 -12.64
CA HIS A 302 -3.21 -4.77 -12.32
C HIS A 302 -4.14 -4.06 -13.32
N THR A 303 -4.64 -4.77 -14.31
CA THR A 303 -5.77 -4.39 -15.17
C THR A 303 -7.09 -4.44 -14.42
N TRP A 304 -7.16 -5.21 -13.35
CA TRP A 304 -8.26 -5.29 -12.39
C TRP A 304 -8.00 -4.40 -11.19
N SER A 305 -8.97 -3.53 -10.86
CA SER A 305 -8.91 -2.66 -9.68
C SER A 305 -9.64 -3.30 -8.50
N ASP A 306 -8.90 -3.68 -7.47
CA ASP A 306 -9.47 -4.12 -6.19
C ASP A 306 -10.11 -2.93 -5.46
N ARG A 307 -11.44 -2.91 -5.42
CA ARG A 307 -12.23 -1.84 -4.76
C ARG A 307 -12.77 -2.22 -3.39
N ARG A 308 -12.45 -3.40 -2.86
CA ARG A 308 -12.97 -3.86 -1.56
C ARG A 308 -12.80 -2.84 -0.45
N PHE A 309 -11.68 -2.14 -0.47
CA PHE A 309 -11.28 -1.18 0.57
C PHE A 309 -11.11 0.25 0.02
N ALA A 310 -11.83 0.62 -1.01
CA ALA A 310 -11.75 1.95 -1.64
C ALA A 310 -12.11 3.11 -0.67
N TYR A 311 -12.77 2.81 0.44
CA TYR A 311 -13.04 3.77 1.51
C TYR A 311 -11.76 4.19 2.26
N ARG A 312 -10.70 3.37 2.27
CA ARG A 312 -9.46 3.61 2.98
C ARG A 312 -8.61 4.65 2.25
N ARG A 313 -9.00 5.92 2.37
CA ARG A 313 -8.33 7.07 1.76
C ARG A 313 -7.17 7.57 2.60
N GLU A 314 -7.32 7.49 3.93
CA GLU A 314 -6.38 8.02 4.91
C GLU A 314 -5.90 6.93 5.88
N TYR A 315 -4.64 7.04 6.34
CA TYR A 315 -4.06 6.12 7.31
C TYR A 315 -2.95 6.79 8.13
N VAL A 316 -2.59 6.21 9.25
CA VAL A 316 -1.39 6.49 10.05
C VAL A 316 -0.54 5.22 10.10
N ALA A 317 0.74 5.34 10.48
CA ALA A 317 1.71 4.24 10.40
C ALA A 317 1.25 2.96 11.15
N ALA A 318 0.64 3.12 12.33
CA ALA A 318 0.13 2.02 13.16
C ALA A 318 -1.25 1.48 12.76
N SER A 319 -1.86 1.99 11.68
CA SER A 319 -3.22 1.60 11.33
C SER A 319 -3.34 0.15 10.88
N MET A 320 -4.29 -0.58 11.45
CA MET A 320 -4.67 -1.92 11.00
C MET A 320 -4.99 -1.94 9.50
N LYS A 321 -4.50 -2.94 8.78
CA LYS A 321 -4.87 -3.13 7.36
C LYS A 321 -6.33 -3.54 7.24
N PRO A 322 -7.10 -2.97 6.29
CA PRO A 322 -8.53 -3.30 6.14
C PRO A 322 -8.82 -4.80 5.97
N VAL A 323 -7.96 -5.54 5.27
CA VAL A 323 -8.10 -6.99 5.14
C VAL A 323 -7.97 -7.73 6.46
N ASN A 324 -7.16 -7.22 7.40
CA ASN A 324 -7.04 -7.81 8.74
C ASN A 324 -8.29 -7.51 9.58
N ALA A 325 -8.81 -6.28 9.52
CA ALA A 325 -10.08 -5.94 10.16
C ALA A 325 -11.24 -6.79 9.61
N ALA A 326 -11.33 -6.93 8.29
CA ALA A 326 -12.33 -7.78 7.67
C ALA A 326 -12.21 -9.25 8.10
N MET A 327 -10.98 -9.78 8.23
CA MET A 327 -10.74 -11.13 8.72
C MET A 327 -11.11 -11.28 10.20
N MET A 328 -10.76 -10.31 11.04
CA MET A 328 -11.17 -10.28 12.45
C MET A 328 -12.69 -10.36 12.57
N ILE A 329 -13.39 -9.50 11.84
CA ILE A 329 -14.86 -9.46 11.82
C ILE A 329 -15.45 -10.78 11.30
N TYR A 330 -14.89 -11.36 10.24
CA TYR A 330 -15.37 -12.62 9.70
C TYR A 330 -15.27 -13.77 10.71
N LEU A 331 -14.16 -13.85 11.46
CA LEU A 331 -13.95 -14.89 12.47
C LEU A 331 -14.93 -14.81 13.66
N VAL A 332 -15.42 -13.62 13.94
CA VAL A 332 -16.35 -13.38 15.07
C VAL A 332 -17.80 -13.14 14.61
N ARG A 333 -18.11 -13.29 13.33
CA ARG A 333 -19.39 -12.88 12.73
C ARG A 333 -20.61 -13.51 13.42
N ASP A 334 -20.50 -14.75 13.89
CA ASP A 334 -21.61 -15.48 14.53
C ASP A 334 -21.97 -14.93 15.93
N TYR A 335 -21.15 -14.05 16.48
CA TYR A 335 -21.35 -13.37 17.77
C TYR A 335 -21.88 -11.93 17.60
N LEU A 336 -21.87 -11.39 16.37
CA LEU A 336 -22.25 -10.01 16.10
C LEU A 336 -23.77 -9.88 15.99
N LYS A 337 -24.35 -8.83 16.59
CA LYS A 337 -25.78 -8.56 16.53
C LYS A 337 -26.13 -7.51 15.47
N GLU A 338 -27.19 -7.76 14.71
CA GLU A 338 -27.82 -6.74 13.86
C GLU A 338 -28.40 -5.62 14.73
N GLY A 339 -28.16 -4.37 14.33
CA GLY A 339 -28.68 -3.20 15.06
C GLY A 339 -27.98 -2.90 16.39
N ALA A 340 -26.82 -3.50 16.68
CA ALA A 340 -26.07 -3.28 17.91
C ALA A 340 -25.60 -1.84 18.06
N GLN A 341 -25.48 -1.36 19.31
CA GLN A 341 -24.68 -0.19 19.69
C GLN A 341 -23.23 -0.63 19.94
N ILE A 342 -22.28 0.00 19.24
CA ILE A 342 -20.89 -0.44 19.20
C ILE A 342 -19.95 0.67 19.65
N LEU A 343 -18.95 0.29 20.43
CA LEU A 343 -17.84 1.16 20.83
C LEU A 343 -16.51 0.55 20.40
N ASP A 344 -15.66 1.35 19.76
CA ASP A 344 -14.23 1.07 19.60
C ASP A 344 -13.44 2.08 20.43
N PRO A 345 -12.87 1.67 21.57
CA PRO A 345 -12.16 2.54 22.50
C PRO A 345 -10.77 3.00 22.02
N PHE A 346 -10.23 2.39 20.97
CA PHE A 346 -8.91 2.70 20.37
C PHE A 346 -9.01 2.67 18.84
N CYS A 347 -9.96 3.45 18.32
CA CYS A 347 -10.48 3.30 16.95
C CYS A 347 -9.48 3.65 15.84
N GLY A 348 -8.39 4.35 16.13
CA GLY A 348 -7.44 4.80 15.14
C GLY A 348 -8.14 5.54 13.99
N VAL A 349 -7.95 5.05 12.78
CA VAL A 349 -8.58 5.62 11.56
C VAL A 349 -9.93 4.97 11.20
N GLY A 350 -10.59 4.29 12.15
CA GLY A 350 -11.96 3.78 12.06
C GLY A 350 -12.14 2.48 11.27
N THR A 351 -11.06 1.76 10.97
CA THR A 351 -11.12 0.59 10.07
C THR A 351 -12.00 -0.54 10.63
N VAL A 352 -11.86 -0.86 11.93
CA VAL A 352 -12.62 -1.94 12.58
C VAL A 352 -14.11 -1.65 12.55
N LEU A 353 -14.53 -0.43 12.91
CA LEU A 353 -15.93 -0.01 12.89
C LEU A 353 -16.54 -0.06 11.49
N ILE A 354 -15.80 0.38 10.47
CA ILE A 354 -16.25 0.31 9.08
C ILE A 354 -16.47 -1.14 8.64
N GLU A 355 -15.50 -2.04 8.88
CA GLU A 355 -15.62 -3.45 8.50
C GLU A 355 -16.72 -4.16 9.31
N ARG A 356 -16.86 -3.82 10.61
CA ARG A 356 -17.94 -4.33 11.46
C ARG A 356 -19.32 -3.99 10.89
N ASN A 357 -19.55 -2.74 10.52
CA ASN A 357 -20.83 -2.30 9.97
C ASN A 357 -21.09 -2.87 8.56
N LYS A 358 -20.04 -3.14 7.77
CA LYS A 358 -20.18 -3.77 6.46
C LYS A 358 -20.55 -5.25 6.54
N ALA A 359 -20.13 -5.93 7.58
CA ALA A 359 -20.44 -7.35 7.79
C ALA A 359 -21.85 -7.55 8.38
N VAL A 360 -22.18 -6.80 9.43
CA VAL A 360 -23.46 -6.82 10.12
C VAL A 360 -23.81 -5.38 10.49
N ARG A 361 -24.97 -4.88 10.09
CA ARG A 361 -25.34 -3.48 10.27
C ARG A 361 -25.52 -3.12 11.73
N ALA A 362 -24.88 -2.02 12.16
CA ALA A 362 -25.03 -1.44 13.49
C ALA A 362 -26.09 -0.33 13.51
N SER A 363 -26.69 -0.06 14.68
CA SER A 363 -27.58 1.08 14.89
C SER A 363 -26.77 2.35 15.16
N HIS A 364 -25.85 2.30 16.12
CA HIS A 364 -25.00 3.40 16.51
C HIS A 364 -23.58 2.92 16.72
N MET A 365 -22.61 3.72 16.30
CA MET A 365 -21.20 3.42 16.45
C MET A 365 -20.46 4.61 17.02
N TYR A 366 -19.57 4.34 17.98
CA TYR A 366 -18.71 5.30 18.63
C TYR A 366 -17.26 4.85 18.50
N GLY A 367 -16.38 5.77 18.14
CA GLY A 367 -14.94 5.55 18.06
C GLY A 367 -14.21 6.56 18.93
N ILE A 368 -13.34 6.10 19.81
CA ILE A 368 -12.53 6.93 20.69
C ILE A 368 -11.07 6.73 20.34
N ASP A 369 -10.30 7.80 20.32
CA ASP A 369 -8.85 7.75 20.21
C ASP A 369 -8.24 9.04 20.77
N THR A 370 -7.08 8.93 21.40
CA THR A 370 -6.33 10.08 21.90
C THR A 370 -5.59 10.84 20.80
N PHE A 371 -5.31 10.16 19.67
CA PHE A 371 -4.58 10.75 18.55
C PHE A 371 -5.53 11.48 17.59
N GLY A 372 -5.63 12.80 17.75
CA GLY A 372 -6.58 13.64 17.01
C GLY A 372 -6.43 13.57 15.50
N GLU A 373 -5.21 13.35 14.96
CA GLU A 373 -4.98 13.17 13.53
C GLU A 373 -5.63 11.86 13.04
N ALA A 374 -5.53 10.76 13.79
CA ALA A 374 -6.19 9.50 13.44
C ALA A 374 -7.71 9.66 13.41
N VAL A 375 -8.28 10.37 14.40
CA VAL A 375 -9.71 10.68 14.45
C VAL A 375 -10.16 11.53 13.25
N ALA A 376 -9.39 12.52 12.84
CA ALA A 376 -9.69 13.31 11.64
C ALA A 376 -9.71 12.43 10.37
N LYS A 377 -8.73 11.55 10.23
CA LYS A 377 -8.63 10.58 9.13
C LYS A 377 -9.77 9.53 9.18
N ALA A 378 -10.19 9.11 10.37
CA ALA A 378 -11.33 8.21 10.54
C ALA A 378 -12.61 8.79 9.95
N ARG A 379 -12.87 10.10 10.15
CA ARG A 379 -14.03 10.79 9.55
C ARG A 379 -14.00 10.78 8.04
N VAL A 380 -12.82 10.96 7.42
CA VAL A 380 -12.66 10.89 5.95
C VAL A 380 -12.97 9.48 5.45
N ASN A 381 -12.44 8.45 6.10
CA ASN A 381 -12.65 7.05 5.73
C ASN A 381 -14.12 6.63 5.88
N THR A 382 -14.77 7.01 6.99
CA THR A 382 -16.18 6.69 7.24
C THR A 382 -17.11 7.37 6.26
N ALA A 383 -16.87 8.63 5.94
CA ALA A 383 -17.61 9.35 4.90
C ALA A 383 -17.47 8.65 3.54
N ALA A 384 -16.24 8.23 3.17
CA ALA A 384 -15.99 7.47 1.95
C ALA A 384 -16.61 6.08 1.94
N ALA A 385 -16.82 5.47 3.14
CA ALA A 385 -17.49 4.18 3.30
C ALA A 385 -19.02 4.29 3.27
N GLY A 386 -19.59 5.49 3.39
CA GLY A 386 -21.02 5.72 3.57
C GLY A 386 -21.57 5.22 4.91
N VAL A 387 -20.75 5.31 5.97
CA VAL A 387 -21.06 4.81 7.31
C VAL A 387 -21.05 5.97 8.30
N ASN A 388 -21.95 5.96 9.29
CA ASN A 388 -22.01 6.97 10.34
C ASN A 388 -21.35 6.45 11.61
N VAL A 389 -20.37 7.20 12.12
CA VAL A 389 -19.68 6.92 13.40
C VAL A 389 -19.48 8.24 14.16
N ASN A 390 -19.77 8.22 15.46
CA ASN A 390 -19.51 9.32 16.37
C ASN A 390 -18.07 9.21 16.88
N TYR A 391 -17.17 10.00 16.33
CA TYR A 391 -15.76 10.01 16.74
C TYR A 391 -15.48 11.06 17.81
N ILE A 392 -14.78 10.63 18.87
CA ILE A 392 -14.44 11.43 20.05
C ILE A 392 -12.93 11.39 20.26
N ASN A 393 -12.28 12.54 20.21
CA ASN A 393 -10.84 12.64 20.53
C ASN A 393 -10.68 12.82 22.04
N ARG A 394 -10.48 11.73 22.76
CA ARG A 394 -10.40 11.68 24.23
C ARG A 394 -9.70 10.39 24.66
N ASN A 395 -9.21 10.37 25.93
CA ASN A 395 -8.82 9.14 26.57
C ASN A 395 -10.05 8.29 26.88
N PHE A 396 -10.01 6.99 26.55
CA PHE A 396 -11.10 6.04 26.80
C PHE A 396 -11.50 5.98 28.27
N PHE A 397 -10.56 6.04 29.20
CA PHE A 397 -10.84 5.99 30.64
C PHE A 397 -11.61 7.20 31.17
N ASP A 398 -11.55 8.34 30.48
CA ASP A 398 -12.31 9.55 30.80
C ASP A 398 -13.67 9.61 30.09
N PHE A 399 -13.94 8.66 29.20
CA PHE A 399 -15.20 8.61 28.47
C PHE A 399 -16.35 8.19 29.37
N ARG A 400 -17.50 8.87 29.23
CA ARG A 400 -18.78 8.56 29.89
C ARG A 400 -19.86 8.65 28.84
N HIS A 401 -20.87 7.75 28.95
CA HIS A 401 -22.02 7.75 28.06
C HIS A 401 -23.27 7.36 28.83
N GLU A 402 -24.41 7.92 28.48
CA GLU A 402 -25.68 7.63 29.16
C GLU A 402 -26.22 6.24 28.82
N TYR A 403 -25.98 5.80 27.58
CA TYR A 403 -26.40 4.49 27.11
C TYR A 403 -25.27 3.49 27.17
N LYS A 404 -25.62 2.23 27.38
CA LYS A 404 -24.69 1.08 27.37
C LYS A 404 -24.51 0.56 25.94
N PHE A 405 -23.40 -0.11 25.70
CA PHE A 405 -23.04 -0.70 24.41
C PHE A 405 -23.33 -2.21 24.40
N ASP A 406 -23.76 -2.74 23.27
CA ASP A 406 -23.91 -4.18 23.06
C ASP A 406 -22.56 -4.84 22.74
N GLU A 407 -21.68 -4.09 22.08
CA GLU A 407 -20.36 -4.58 21.66
C GLU A 407 -19.27 -3.51 21.91
N ILE A 408 -18.19 -3.92 22.54
CA ILE A 408 -16.92 -3.19 22.58
C ILE A 408 -15.94 -3.97 21.70
N ILE A 409 -15.55 -3.41 20.54
CA ILE A 409 -14.71 -4.10 19.57
C ILE A 409 -13.48 -3.28 19.23
N THR A 410 -12.27 -3.84 19.36
CA THR A 410 -11.04 -3.07 19.18
C THR A 410 -9.80 -3.91 18.90
N GLU A 411 -8.78 -3.28 18.32
CA GLU A 411 -7.39 -3.72 18.40
C GLU A 411 -6.76 -3.05 19.63
N MET A 412 -6.26 -3.85 20.55
CA MET A 412 -5.62 -3.32 21.76
C MET A 412 -4.30 -2.65 21.44
N PRO A 413 -3.99 -1.49 22.05
CA PRO A 413 -2.69 -0.87 21.90
C PRO A 413 -1.57 -1.71 22.48
N ASP A 414 -0.35 -1.50 21.99
CA ASP A 414 0.86 -2.19 22.50
C ASP A 414 1.25 -1.73 23.93
N ASP A 415 0.62 -0.66 24.45
CA ASP A 415 0.81 -0.21 25.84
C ASP A 415 0.12 -1.15 26.82
N THR A 416 0.91 -1.93 27.55
CA THR A 416 0.41 -2.91 28.51
C THR A 416 -0.27 -2.30 29.74
N GLY A 417 0.02 -1.03 30.07
CA GLY A 417 -0.61 -0.31 31.17
C GLY A 417 -2.13 -0.12 31.02
N VAL A 418 -2.60 -0.16 29.78
CA VAL A 418 -4.03 -0.06 29.46
C VAL A 418 -4.86 -1.23 29.99
N TYR A 419 -4.26 -2.43 30.06
CA TYR A 419 -4.99 -3.66 30.39
C TYR A 419 -5.53 -3.71 31.81
N ASP A 420 -4.85 -3.10 32.78
CA ASP A 420 -5.21 -3.20 34.21
C ASP A 420 -6.58 -2.58 34.51
N ALA A 421 -6.94 -1.47 33.84
CA ALA A 421 -8.20 -0.77 34.04
C ALA A 421 -9.23 -1.04 32.93
N PHE A 422 -8.87 -1.78 31.89
CA PHE A 422 -9.70 -1.91 30.68
C PHE A 422 -11.01 -2.62 30.95
N LEU A 423 -11.01 -3.77 31.60
CA LEU A 423 -12.21 -4.55 31.89
C LEU A 423 -13.13 -3.81 32.87
N ASP A 424 -12.60 -3.15 33.89
CA ASP A 424 -13.40 -2.35 34.80
C ASP A 424 -14.13 -1.23 34.05
N LYS A 425 -13.41 -0.55 33.15
CA LYS A 425 -14.02 0.48 32.33
C LYS A 425 -15.06 -0.06 31.35
N CYS A 426 -14.82 -1.24 30.77
CA CYS A 426 -15.82 -1.91 29.94
C CYS A 426 -17.08 -2.27 30.73
N ALA A 427 -16.97 -2.70 32.01
CA ALA A 427 -18.12 -3.00 32.87
C ALA A 427 -19.02 -1.79 33.14
N GLU A 428 -18.45 -0.57 33.13
CA GLU A 428 -19.24 0.67 33.23
C GLU A 428 -20.08 0.94 31.97
N LEU A 429 -19.62 0.49 30.81
CA LEU A 429 -20.15 0.89 29.50
C LEU A 429 -20.92 -0.21 28.78
N LEU A 430 -20.74 -1.47 29.17
CA LEU A 430 -21.33 -2.63 28.49
C LEU A 430 -22.72 -2.98 29.03
N ASN A 431 -23.64 -3.43 28.17
CA ASN A 431 -24.90 -4.06 28.58
C ASN A 431 -24.66 -5.40 29.26
N GLU A 432 -25.64 -5.94 30.03
CA GLU A 432 -25.52 -7.19 30.80
C GLU A 432 -25.11 -8.39 29.92
N ASP A 433 -25.64 -8.52 28.71
CA ASP A 433 -25.27 -9.58 27.75
C ASP A 433 -24.32 -9.08 26.67
N GLY A 434 -23.64 -7.98 26.92
CA GLY A 434 -22.75 -7.35 25.96
C GLY A 434 -21.43 -8.14 25.78
N LEU A 435 -20.78 -7.92 24.64
CA LEU A 435 -19.55 -8.60 24.27
C LEU A 435 -18.38 -7.63 24.17
N ILE A 436 -17.22 -8.07 24.64
CA ILE A 436 -15.94 -7.45 24.33
C ILE A 436 -15.23 -8.35 23.31
N ILE A 437 -14.89 -7.77 22.15
CA ILE A 437 -14.14 -8.44 21.09
C ILE A 437 -12.83 -7.70 20.91
N MET A 438 -11.74 -8.29 21.32
CA MET A 438 -10.44 -7.64 21.25
C MET A 438 -9.41 -8.46 20.49
N LEU A 439 -8.62 -7.78 19.66
CA LEU A 439 -7.42 -8.33 19.03
C LEU A 439 -6.21 -7.90 19.86
N SER A 440 -5.41 -8.85 20.35
CA SER A 440 -4.28 -8.56 21.24
C SER A 440 -3.18 -9.62 21.16
N LYS A 441 -1.96 -9.20 21.49
CA LYS A 441 -0.78 -10.06 21.69
C LYS A 441 -0.66 -10.52 23.15
N GLU A 442 -1.33 -9.84 24.08
CA GLU A 442 -1.12 -9.94 25.52
C GLU A 442 -2.00 -11.02 26.20
N LYS A 443 -1.89 -12.25 25.70
CA LYS A 443 -2.66 -13.41 26.20
C LYS A 443 -2.62 -13.58 27.71
N ASN A 444 -1.43 -13.45 28.31
CA ASN A 444 -1.24 -13.71 29.74
C ASN A 444 -1.88 -12.62 30.58
N LEU A 445 -1.80 -11.36 30.17
CA LEU A 445 -2.44 -10.23 30.85
C LEU A 445 -3.97 -10.37 30.82
N ILE A 446 -4.53 -10.65 29.65
CA ILE A 446 -5.98 -10.84 29.48
C ILE A 446 -6.48 -11.99 30.37
N LYS A 447 -5.82 -13.15 30.33
CA LYS A 447 -6.22 -14.31 31.17
C LYS A 447 -6.06 -14.03 32.65
N LYS A 448 -5.05 -13.25 33.08
CA LYS A 448 -4.90 -12.81 34.45
C LYS A 448 -6.06 -11.91 34.88
N GLN A 449 -6.40 -10.89 34.08
CA GLN A 449 -7.49 -9.97 34.38
C GLN A 449 -8.85 -10.68 34.43
N LEU A 450 -9.13 -11.61 33.52
CA LEU A 450 -10.36 -12.41 33.55
C LEU A 450 -10.48 -13.29 34.78
N ARG A 451 -9.36 -13.83 35.34
CA ARG A 451 -9.40 -14.61 36.58
C ARG A 451 -9.67 -13.76 37.81
N LEU A 452 -9.34 -12.47 37.76
CA LEU A 452 -9.56 -11.52 38.85
C LEU A 452 -10.94 -10.85 38.77
N SER A 453 -11.63 -11.01 37.65
CA SER A 453 -12.95 -10.41 37.41
C SER A 453 -14.07 -11.39 37.68
N ASP A 454 -15.03 -11.00 38.53
CA ASP A 454 -16.27 -11.74 38.73
C ASP A 454 -17.35 -11.40 37.66
N LYS A 455 -17.09 -10.41 36.82
CA LYS A 455 -18.05 -9.87 35.84
C LYS A 455 -17.87 -10.44 34.47
N PHE A 456 -16.67 -10.91 34.11
CA PHE A 456 -16.33 -11.26 32.73
C PHE A 456 -15.87 -12.70 32.61
N SER A 457 -16.28 -13.36 31.54
CA SER A 457 -15.86 -14.70 31.17
C SER A 457 -15.40 -14.81 29.74
N LEU A 458 -14.34 -15.62 29.48
CA LEU A 458 -13.86 -15.88 28.13
C LEU A 458 -14.81 -16.85 27.42
N LEU A 459 -15.48 -16.40 26.37
CA LEU A 459 -16.34 -17.25 25.53
C LEU A 459 -15.49 -18.00 24.48
N ARG A 460 -14.59 -17.31 23.81
CA ARG A 460 -13.82 -17.87 22.70
C ARG A 460 -12.47 -17.18 22.53
N GLU A 461 -11.49 -17.95 22.06
CA GLU A 461 -10.18 -17.46 21.63
C GLU A 461 -9.91 -17.98 20.22
N PHE A 462 -9.48 -17.10 19.28
CA PHE A 462 -9.06 -17.48 17.95
C PHE A 462 -7.60 -17.06 17.74
N SER A 463 -6.79 -17.95 17.15
CA SER A 463 -5.47 -17.56 16.66
C SER A 463 -5.62 -16.74 15.39
N PHE A 464 -5.06 -15.54 15.38
CA PHE A 464 -5.08 -14.63 14.22
C PHE A 464 -3.73 -14.62 13.50
N ASN A 465 -2.64 -14.55 14.26
CA ASN A 465 -1.27 -14.66 13.76
C ASN A 465 -0.38 -15.26 14.88
N SER A 466 -0.20 -16.55 14.84
CA SER A 466 0.56 -17.30 15.85
C SER A 466 2.04 -16.91 15.94
N LYS A 467 2.63 -16.41 14.83
CA LYS A 467 4.02 -15.93 14.82
C LYS A 467 4.22 -14.66 15.64
N GLU A 468 3.20 -13.84 15.74
CA GLU A 468 3.20 -12.58 16.49
C GLU A 468 2.43 -12.70 17.82
N ASN A 469 2.01 -13.90 18.21
CA ASN A 469 1.12 -14.17 19.35
C ASN A 469 -0.19 -13.38 19.31
N LEU A 470 -0.64 -12.96 18.13
CA LEU A 470 -1.82 -12.15 17.95
C LEU A 470 -3.07 -13.03 17.93
N ASN A 471 -3.99 -12.78 18.86
CA ASN A 471 -5.21 -13.57 19.03
C ASN A 471 -6.43 -12.65 19.16
N ILE A 472 -7.60 -13.19 18.81
CA ILE A 472 -8.90 -12.55 19.05
C ILE A 472 -9.52 -13.20 20.28
N TYR A 473 -9.98 -12.39 21.21
CA TYR A 473 -10.69 -12.81 22.42
C TYR A 473 -12.12 -12.30 22.36
N ILE A 474 -13.09 -13.20 22.56
CA ILE A 474 -14.50 -12.86 22.78
C ILE A 474 -14.80 -13.09 24.24
N ILE A 475 -15.17 -12.02 24.92
CA ILE A 475 -15.40 -11.97 26.35
C ILE A 475 -16.84 -11.53 26.55
N LYS A 476 -17.56 -12.23 27.42
CA LYS A 476 -18.93 -11.90 27.82
C LYS A 476 -18.94 -11.21 29.17
N GLY A 477 -19.75 -10.12 29.28
CA GLY A 477 -20.05 -9.43 30.51
C GLY A 477 -21.20 -10.04 31.30
#